data_ebbf1752abc4b62ba8821b71987ae387
#
_entry.id   ebbf1752abc4b62ba8821b71987ae387
#
_cell.length_a   1.000
_cell.length_b   1.000
_cell.length_c   1.000
_cell.angle_alpha   90.00
_cell.angle_beta   90.00
_cell.angle_gamma   90.00
#
_symmetry.space_group_name_H-M   'P 1'
#
loop_
_entity.id
_entity.type
_entity.pdbx_description
1 polymer ?
#
loop_
_entity_poly.entity_id
_entity_poly.type
_entity_poly.pdbx_seq_one_letter_code
_entity_poly.pdbx_strand_id
1 'polypeptide(L)'
;MTLIHTLLDQANGSHGQRIAIEDGDDHLTYQQLNSRSELTANALEDLGIKEGDRVAILSPNCADYLVLQYAVSRLGAILEVLNTRNVTDELIYAFNNAEASCLFIHNDCVEHLQGLESCPSLRFSIGLNAVNKCSHNLNELLKKTAARELSFIISSDAPAVLMYTSGTTGRPKGAIQNQENSVQADRITVKLLDLISTDRFLAFMPFFHQAGLIRARAVLSQGATLVIPKNVSTDNIVDFLLEKRITVTMLVPPYSGQLIDQCEEKNISLPDLRMLIGGSSGKRFKEFCTKNKCQSMMVYGQTEVTGLITAIFNEDAWERKGSVGKVVEDMEMEIWDEDGNALKAGATGEIMAKSIRCVSGYWNNKEASESLYTREWMHTGDLGRVDEEGFLYFINRKKELIKTGGENVYPIEVENVILNHPNVKDVIVMGMLDKTWGEMVVAVLVTKDNEGITNADLKQFCAGKLSGYKIPKKVHCIEEIPRNHTGKPNKLLLTELLT
;
A
#
# COMPACT_ATOMS: atom_id res chain seq x y z
N MET A 1 19.25 -13.10 -16.08
CA MET A 1 18.78 -12.62 -14.77
C MET A 1 17.61 -11.68 -15.04
N THR A 2 16.50 -11.76 -14.32
CA THR A 2 15.30 -10.94 -14.57
C THR A 2 15.35 -9.72 -13.67
N LEU A 3 15.30 -8.52 -14.26
CA LEU A 3 15.26 -7.23 -13.56
C LEU A 3 13.92 -6.54 -13.84
N ILE A 4 13.59 -5.49 -13.08
CA ILE A 4 12.30 -4.77 -13.24
C ILE A 4 12.11 -4.32 -14.70
N HIS A 5 13.12 -3.68 -15.32
CA HIS A 5 12.99 -3.21 -16.70
C HIS A 5 12.93 -4.36 -17.72
N THR A 6 13.56 -5.51 -17.47
CA THR A 6 13.53 -6.63 -18.42
C THR A 6 12.13 -7.25 -18.54
N LEU A 7 11.26 -7.11 -17.53
CA LEU A 7 9.85 -7.50 -17.66
C LEU A 7 9.11 -6.62 -18.68
N LEU A 8 9.42 -5.31 -18.71
CA LEU A 8 8.88 -4.41 -19.74
C LEU A 8 9.43 -4.74 -21.12
N ASP A 9 10.73 -5.03 -21.23
CA ASP A 9 11.37 -5.40 -22.52
C ASP A 9 10.71 -6.65 -23.13
N GLN A 10 10.44 -7.67 -22.29
CA GLN A 10 9.74 -8.90 -22.70
C GLN A 10 8.31 -8.61 -23.15
N ALA A 11 7.56 -7.80 -22.37
CA ALA A 11 6.20 -7.40 -22.73
C ALA A 11 6.17 -6.58 -24.03
N ASN A 12 7.14 -5.66 -24.23
CA ASN A 12 7.30 -4.90 -25.46
C ASN A 12 7.58 -5.82 -26.65
N GLY A 13 8.48 -6.80 -26.52
CA GLY A 13 8.80 -7.76 -27.56
C GLY A 13 7.56 -8.55 -28.04
N SER A 14 6.62 -8.84 -27.16
CA SER A 14 5.41 -9.62 -27.46
C SER A 14 4.20 -8.75 -27.82
N HIS A 15 4.11 -7.51 -27.31
CA HIS A 15 2.93 -6.67 -27.32
C HIS A 15 3.20 -5.20 -27.73
N GLY A 16 4.30 -4.90 -28.42
CA GLY A 16 4.80 -3.54 -28.68
C GLY A 16 3.77 -2.52 -29.16
N GLN A 17 2.83 -2.93 -30.01
CA GLN A 17 1.80 -2.06 -30.59
C GLN A 17 0.53 -1.92 -29.72
N ARG A 18 0.40 -2.71 -28.65
CA ARG A 18 -0.75 -2.60 -27.75
C ARG A 18 -0.62 -1.39 -26.83
N ILE A 19 -1.74 -0.86 -26.40
CA ILE A 19 -1.79 0.20 -25.37
C ILE A 19 -1.35 -0.42 -24.04
N ALA A 20 -0.25 0.08 -23.50
CA ALA A 20 0.28 -0.27 -22.18
C ALA A 20 -0.40 0.58 -21.08
N ILE A 21 -0.47 1.88 -21.29
CA ILE A 21 -1.00 2.84 -20.32
C ILE A 21 -2.01 3.75 -21.01
N GLU A 22 -3.18 3.92 -20.39
CA GLU A 22 -4.10 5.02 -20.62
C GLU A 22 -4.01 5.97 -19.42
N ASP A 23 -3.64 7.24 -19.65
CA ASP A 23 -3.49 8.28 -18.62
C ASP A 23 -4.41 9.46 -18.95
N GLY A 24 -5.66 9.37 -18.53
CA GLY A 24 -6.72 10.27 -18.97
C GLY A 24 -7.05 10.06 -20.44
N ASP A 25 -6.85 11.10 -21.27
CA ASP A 25 -7.03 11.07 -22.73
C ASP A 25 -5.75 10.65 -23.48
N ASP A 26 -4.61 10.69 -22.81
CA ASP A 26 -3.33 10.27 -23.37
C ASP A 26 -3.13 8.76 -23.25
N HIS A 27 -2.34 8.20 -24.15
CA HIS A 27 -1.97 6.78 -24.09
C HIS A 27 -0.55 6.54 -24.58
N LEU A 28 0.07 5.49 -24.03
CA LEU A 28 1.34 4.96 -24.49
C LEU A 28 1.17 3.49 -24.88
N THR A 29 1.70 3.14 -26.07
CA THR A 29 1.90 1.73 -26.41
C THR A 29 3.08 1.15 -25.62
N TYR A 30 3.23 -0.17 -25.59
CA TYR A 30 4.39 -0.82 -24.99
C TYR A 30 5.70 -0.34 -25.62
N GLN A 31 5.73 -0.20 -26.93
CA GLN A 31 6.89 0.33 -27.65
C GLN A 31 7.23 1.75 -27.23
N GLN A 32 6.20 2.62 -27.10
CA GLN A 32 6.42 4.01 -26.68
C GLN A 32 6.87 4.09 -25.22
N LEU A 33 6.26 3.29 -24.32
CA LEU A 33 6.66 3.21 -22.92
C LEU A 33 8.11 2.75 -22.78
N ASN A 34 8.49 1.69 -23.52
CA ASN A 34 9.84 1.14 -23.52
C ASN A 34 10.85 2.18 -24.01
N SER A 35 10.64 2.74 -25.21
CA SER A 35 11.55 3.74 -25.79
C SER A 35 11.67 5.00 -24.94
N ARG A 36 10.54 5.46 -24.32
CA ARG A 36 10.56 6.61 -23.41
C ARG A 36 11.36 6.31 -22.15
N SER A 37 11.27 5.08 -21.61
CA SER A 37 12.06 4.67 -20.44
C SER A 37 13.57 4.58 -20.77
N GLU A 38 13.92 4.10 -21.95
CA GLU A 38 15.33 4.06 -22.44
C GLU A 38 15.90 5.46 -22.61
N LEU A 39 15.16 6.36 -23.27
CA LEU A 39 15.58 7.75 -23.42
C LEU A 39 15.69 8.47 -22.07
N THR A 40 14.79 8.20 -21.13
CA THR A 40 14.86 8.78 -19.78
C THR A 40 16.10 8.28 -19.04
N ALA A 41 16.45 7.00 -19.17
CA ALA A 41 17.68 6.45 -18.60
C ALA A 41 18.92 7.11 -19.19
N ASN A 42 18.97 7.26 -20.54
CA ASN A 42 20.06 7.96 -21.21
C ASN A 42 20.19 9.43 -20.77
N ALA A 43 19.06 10.14 -20.61
CA ALA A 43 19.07 11.52 -20.12
C ALA A 43 19.60 11.63 -18.69
N LEU A 44 19.21 10.70 -17.82
CA LEU A 44 19.71 10.65 -16.45
C LEU A 44 21.22 10.34 -16.39
N GLU A 45 21.71 9.41 -17.23
CA GLU A 45 23.14 9.13 -17.34
C GLU A 45 23.92 10.36 -17.84
N ASP A 46 23.43 11.09 -18.85
CA ASP A 46 24.01 12.34 -19.33
C ASP A 46 24.09 13.42 -18.23
N LEU A 47 23.13 13.44 -17.31
CA LEU A 47 23.12 14.29 -16.12
C LEU A 47 23.99 13.74 -14.97
N GLY A 48 24.65 12.59 -15.19
CA GLY A 48 25.61 11.98 -14.28
C GLY A 48 24.97 11.17 -13.15
N ILE A 49 23.76 10.66 -13.33
CA ILE A 49 23.17 9.62 -12.46
C ILE A 49 23.86 8.30 -12.75
N LYS A 50 24.22 7.57 -11.71
CA LYS A 50 24.97 6.31 -11.75
C LYS A 50 24.25 5.22 -10.97
N GLU A 51 24.74 3.99 -11.12
CA GLU A 51 24.33 2.86 -10.28
C GLU A 51 24.43 3.24 -8.78
N GLY A 52 23.39 2.89 -8.03
CA GLY A 52 23.27 3.19 -6.60
C GLY A 52 22.85 4.62 -6.25
N ASP A 53 22.80 5.56 -7.20
CA ASP A 53 22.24 6.90 -6.94
C ASP A 53 20.75 6.83 -6.67
N ARG A 54 20.24 7.68 -5.78
CA ARG A 54 18.82 7.76 -5.46
C ARG A 54 18.18 8.87 -6.28
N VAL A 55 17.12 8.48 -6.98
CA VAL A 55 16.28 9.36 -7.80
C VAL A 55 14.90 9.40 -7.17
N ALA A 56 14.53 10.54 -6.61
CA ALA A 56 13.24 10.72 -5.95
C ALA A 56 12.14 11.09 -6.94
N ILE A 57 10.91 10.61 -6.68
CA ILE A 57 9.72 11.04 -7.39
C ILE A 57 8.64 11.50 -6.43
N LEU A 58 8.10 12.70 -6.66
CA LEU A 58 6.94 13.27 -5.97
C LEU A 58 5.84 13.56 -7.00
N SER A 59 4.93 12.61 -7.17
CA SER A 59 3.91 12.66 -8.23
C SER A 59 2.67 11.85 -7.87
N PRO A 60 1.46 12.28 -8.24
CA PRO A 60 0.32 11.39 -8.34
C PRO A 60 0.57 10.31 -9.39
N ASN A 61 -0.36 9.36 -9.52
CA ASN A 61 -0.29 8.36 -10.59
C ASN A 61 -0.28 9.04 -11.96
N CYS A 62 0.73 8.75 -12.76
CA CYS A 62 0.84 9.20 -14.14
C CYS A 62 1.74 8.24 -14.93
N ALA A 63 1.70 8.32 -16.25
CA ALA A 63 2.51 7.47 -17.12
C ALA A 63 4.02 7.67 -16.90
N ASP A 64 4.45 8.92 -16.71
CA ASP A 64 5.87 9.24 -16.48
C ASP A 64 6.43 8.69 -15.17
N TYR A 65 5.57 8.38 -14.17
CA TYR A 65 5.98 7.67 -12.97
C TYR A 65 6.56 6.29 -13.31
N LEU A 66 5.88 5.55 -14.18
CA LEU A 66 6.31 4.21 -14.60
C LEU A 66 7.46 4.27 -15.62
N VAL A 67 7.47 5.27 -16.48
CA VAL A 67 8.64 5.57 -17.33
C VAL A 67 9.90 5.71 -16.48
N LEU A 68 9.83 6.51 -15.39
CA LEU A 68 10.95 6.70 -14.48
C LEU A 68 11.31 5.43 -13.72
N GLN A 69 10.33 4.65 -13.25
CA GLN A 69 10.57 3.38 -12.57
C GLN A 69 11.43 2.43 -13.42
N TYR A 70 11.11 2.31 -14.71
CA TYR A 70 11.89 1.47 -15.62
C TYR A 70 13.22 2.09 -15.99
N ALA A 71 13.29 3.41 -16.18
CA ALA A 71 14.52 4.11 -16.48
C ALA A 71 15.56 3.98 -15.36
N VAL A 72 15.16 4.16 -14.12
CA VAL A 72 16.02 4.03 -12.94
C VAL A 72 16.52 2.57 -12.79
N SER A 73 15.63 1.58 -13.05
CA SER A 73 16.01 0.17 -13.06
C SER A 73 17.07 -0.15 -14.15
N ARG A 74 17.03 0.50 -15.32
CA ARG A 74 18.03 0.32 -16.40
C ARG A 74 19.43 0.83 -16.02
N LEU A 75 19.50 1.83 -15.16
CA LEU A 75 20.74 2.42 -14.67
C LEU A 75 21.32 1.71 -13.44
N GLY A 76 20.56 0.79 -12.79
CA GLY A 76 20.92 0.28 -11.48
C GLY A 76 20.84 1.36 -10.38
N ALA A 77 20.19 2.47 -10.66
CA ALA A 77 19.89 3.50 -9.68
C ALA A 77 18.66 3.09 -8.83
N ILE A 78 18.37 3.83 -7.77
CA ILE A 78 17.35 3.51 -6.78
C ILE A 78 16.23 4.53 -6.85
N LEU A 79 14.99 4.08 -7.09
CA LEU A 79 13.83 4.96 -7.07
C LEU A 79 13.39 5.20 -5.62
N GLU A 80 13.47 6.44 -5.15
CA GLU A 80 12.83 6.88 -3.93
C GLU A 80 11.41 7.34 -4.22
N VAL A 81 10.42 6.67 -3.63
CA VAL A 81 9.01 7.01 -3.82
C VAL A 81 8.50 7.89 -2.68
N LEU A 82 8.22 9.15 -2.98
CA LEU A 82 7.71 10.13 -2.02
C LEU A 82 6.18 10.16 -2.02
N ASN A 83 5.59 10.23 -0.84
CA ASN A 83 4.15 10.27 -0.68
C ASN A 83 3.62 11.71 -0.86
N THR A 84 2.81 11.93 -1.88
CA THR A 84 2.24 13.25 -2.23
C THR A 84 1.29 13.82 -1.18
N ARG A 85 0.92 13.04 -0.17
CA ARG A 85 0.04 13.46 0.92
C ARG A 85 0.81 13.90 2.17
N ASN A 86 2.14 13.75 2.16
CA ASN A 86 3.00 14.18 3.24
C ASN A 86 3.19 15.71 3.22
N VAL A 87 3.36 16.28 4.40
CA VAL A 87 3.78 17.68 4.52
C VAL A 87 5.24 17.86 4.12
N THR A 88 5.64 19.08 3.77
CA THR A 88 6.99 19.37 3.24
C THR A 88 8.11 18.88 4.17
N ASP A 89 7.98 19.02 5.48
CA ASP A 89 9.00 18.60 6.45
C ASP A 89 9.20 17.06 6.45
N GLU A 90 8.14 16.29 6.27
CA GLU A 90 8.22 14.83 6.14
C GLU A 90 8.89 14.42 4.83
N LEU A 91 8.61 15.15 3.75
CA LEU A 91 9.25 14.95 2.44
C LEU A 91 10.75 15.29 2.50
N ILE A 92 11.12 16.41 3.13
CA ILE A 92 12.51 16.81 3.36
C ILE A 92 13.25 15.75 4.20
N TYR A 93 12.59 15.22 5.23
CA TYR A 93 13.19 14.15 6.03
C TYR A 93 13.48 12.90 5.20
N ALA A 94 12.51 12.40 4.42
CA ALA A 94 12.69 11.21 3.59
C ALA A 94 13.80 11.43 2.55
N PHE A 95 13.75 12.56 1.84
CA PHE A 95 14.72 12.94 0.81
C PHE A 95 16.15 13.03 1.38
N ASN A 96 16.33 13.66 2.55
CA ASN A 96 17.63 13.76 3.20
C ASN A 96 18.11 12.41 3.74
N ASN A 97 17.21 11.55 4.25
CA ASN A 97 17.56 10.22 4.70
C ASN A 97 18.01 9.33 3.54
N ALA A 98 17.35 9.43 2.38
CA ALA A 98 17.75 8.75 1.15
C ALA A 98 19.02 9.35 0.55
N GLU A 99 19.35 10.61 0.84
CA GLU A 99 20.39 11.38 0.15
C GLU A 99 20.16 11.38 -1.36
N ALA A 100 18.90 11.64 -1.79
CA ALA A 100 18.57 11.64 -3.19
C ALA A 100 19.27 12.78 -3.95
N SER A 101 19.78 12.50 -5.12
CA SER A 101 20.54 13.43 -5.94
C SER A 101 19.73 14.09 -7.07
N CYS A 102 18.56 13.52 -7.38
CA CYS A 102 17.64 14.01 -8.40
C CYS A 102 16.21 13.93 -7.89
N LEU A 103 15.40 14.93 -8.23
CA LEU A 103 13.98 14.98 -7.90
C LEU A 103 13.14 15.09 -9.18
N PHE A 104 12.27 14.12 -9.42
CA PHE A 104 11.17 14.27 -10.37
C PHE A 104 9.92 14.78 -9.65
N ILE A 105 9.31 15.83 -10.14
CA ILE A 105 8.16 16.46 -9.49
C ILE A 105 7.03 16.77 -10.47
N HIS A 106 5.81 16.36 -10.10
CA HIS A 106 4.60 16.69 -10.85
C HIS A 106 4.10 18.08 -10.51
N ASN A 107 3.39 18.71 -11.46
CA ASN A 107 2.85 20.06 -11.26
C ASN A 107 1.94 20.17 -10.02
N ASP A 108 1.17 19.12 -9.71
CA ASP A 108 0.26 19.08 -8.55
C ASP A 108 0.98 19.05 -7.20
N CYS A 109 2.32 18.93 -7.21
CA CYS A 109 3.15 18.86 -6.00
C CYS A 109 4.19 20.00 -5.96
N VAL A 110 4.11 20.96 -6.86
CA VAL A 110 5.12 22.02 -7.06
C VAL A 110 5.29 22.94 -5.84
N GLU A 111 4.32 22.99 -4.95
CA GLU A 111 4.38 23.75 -3.69
C GLU A 111 5.48 23.23 -2.75
N HIS A 112 5.86 21.94 -2.85
CA HIS A 112 6.93 21.34 -2.05
C HIS A 112 8.34 21.57 -2.63
N LEU A 113 8.44 22.03 -3.88
CA LEU A 113 9.73 22.13 -4.59
C LEU A 113 10.73 23.01 -3.85
N GLN A 114 10.32 24.20 -3.41
CA GLN A 114 11.19 25.13 -2.70
C GLN A 114 11.80 24.52 -1.42
N GLY A 115 11.01 23.75 -0.66
CA GLY A 115 11.48 23.04 0.51
C GLY A 115 12.49 21.95 0.16
N LEU A 116 12.20 21.14 -0.85
CA LEU A 116 13.07 20.07 -1.31
C LEU A 116 14.38 20.58 -1.96
N GLU A 117 14.35 21.74 -2.62
CA GLU A 117 15.55 22.40 -3.16
C GLU A 117 16.54 22.82 -2.07
N SER A 118 16.10 22.93 -0.80
CA SER A 118 17.00 23.18 0.33
C SER A 118 17.81 21.95 0.76
N CYS A 119 17.50 20.76 0.25
CA CYS A 119 18.19 19.51 0.61
C CYS A 119 19.60 19.49 -0.01
N PRO A 120 20.66 19.26 0.79
CA PRO A 120 22.04 19.43 0.33
C PRO A 120 22.48 18.38 -0.69
N SER A 121 21.82 17.22 -0.78
CA SER A 121 22.11 16.15 -1.73
C SER A 121 21.51 16.40 -3.12
N LEU A 122 20.49 17.27 -3.24
CA LEU A 122 19.82 17.55 -4.50
C LEU A 122 20.73 18.28 -5.47
N ARG A 123 21.02 17.68 -6.60
CA ARG A 123 21.84 18.28 -7.68
C ARG A 123 20.98 19.01 -8.71
N PHE A 124 19.83 18.44 -9.06
CA PHE A 124 18.88 19.02 -10.02
C PHE A 124 17.48 18.45 -9.85
N SER A 125 16.48 19.23 -10.28
CA SER A 125 15.08 18.85 -10.32
C SER A 125 14.59 18.74 -11.77
N ILE A 126 13.68 17.77 -12.02
CA ILE A 126 13.08 17.52 -13.34
C ILE A 126 11.56 17.63 -13.20
N GLY A 127 10.97 18.59 -13.89
CA GLY A 127 9.53 18.76 -13.92
C GLY A 127 8.86 17.77 -14.84
N LEU A 128 7.84 17.11 -14.32
CA LEU A 128 6.87 16.36 -15.09
C LEU A 128 5.77 17.30 -15.57
N ASN A 129 5.26 17.10 -16.77
CA ASN A 129 4.33 18.03 -17.41
C ASN A 129 4.94 19.45 -17.59
N ALA A 130 4.16 20.52 -17.40
CA ALA A 130 4.57 21.90 -17.66
C ALA A 130 5.18 22.61 -16.45
N VAL A 131 5.97 21.93 -15.60
CA VAL A 131 6.61 22.59 -14.45
C VAL A 131 7.79 23.42 -14.91
N ASN A 132 7.63 24.76 -14.89
CA ASN A 132 8.64 25.73 -15.37
C ASN A 132 9.65 26.15 -14.27
N LYS A 133 9.51 25.64 -13.04
CA LYS A 133 10.36 26.04 -11.91
C LYS A 133 11.55 25.08 -11.67
N CYS A 134 11.54 23.91 -12.28
CA CYS A 134 12.60 22.92 -12.14
C CYS A 134 13.83 23.25 -12.98
N SER A 135 14.99 22.67 -12.64
CA SER A 135 16.22 22.79 -13.40
C SER A 135 16.07 22.31 -14.85
N HIS A 136 15.23 21.28 -15.03
CA HIS A 136 14.93 20.66 -16.31
C HIS A 136 13.45 20.35 -16.45
N ASN A 137 12.97 20.18 -17.69
CA ASN A 137 11.67 19.59 -18.02
C ASN A 137 11.91 18.26 -18.74
N LEU A 138 11.19 17.20 -18.34
CA LEU A 138 11.41 15.85 -18.89
C LEU A 138 11.25 15.82 -20.40
N ASN A 139 10.17 16.39 -20.96
CA ASN A 139 9.91 16.36 -22.39
C ASN A 139 11.00 17.10 -23.20
N GLU A 140 11.52 18.22 -22.66
CA GLU A 140 12.60 18.97 -23.31
C GLU A 140 13.95 18.23 -23.22
N LEU A 141 14.20 17.50 -22.13
CA LEU A 141 15.38 16.64 -22.03
C LEU A 141 15.32 15.53 -23.06
N LEU A 142 14.19 14.81 -23.15
CA LEU A 142 14.04 13.69 -24.08
C LEU A 142 14.21 14.10 -25.56
N LYS A 143 13.77 15.31 -25.94
CA LYS A 143 14.00 15.83 -27.31
C LYS A 143 15.48 16.03 -27.65
N LYS A 144 16.32 16.24 -26.64
CA LYS A 144 17.75 16.53 -26.81
C LYS A 144 18.63 15.30 -26.60
N THR A 145 18.08 14.24 -25.99
CA THR A 145 18.81 13.02 -25.66
C THR A 145 18.88 12.09 -26.85
N ALA A 146 20.08 11.61 -27.17
CA ALA A 146 20.27 10.58 -28.19
C ALA A 146 20.00 9.19 -27.62
N ALA A 147 19.22 8.38 -28.34
CA ALA A 147 19.05 6.99 -27.99
C ALA A 147 20.36 6.23 -28.14
N ARG A 148 20.77 5.51 -27.11
CA ARG A 148 21.92 4.60 -27.10
C ARG A 148 21.65 3.40 -26.22
N GLU A 149 22.28 2.30 -26.50
CA GLU A 149 22.23 1.12 -25.64
C GLU A 149 23.02 1.38 -24.35
N LEU A 150 22.39 1.06 -23.21
CA LEU A 150 23.02 1.08 -21.90
C LEU A 150 23.48 -0.34 -21.56
N SER A 151 24.77 -0.51 -21.28
CA SER A 151 25.37 -1.82 -21.00
C SER A 151 25.85 -1.92 -19.55
N PHE A 152 24.91 -1.82 -18.60
CA PHE A 152 25.17 -2.05 -17.17
C PHE A 152 24.92 -3.51 -16.80
N ILE A 153 25.81 -4.07 -15.99
CA ILE A 153 25.61 -5.37 -15.36
C ILE A 153 25.06 -5.11 -13.95
N ILE A 154 23.74 -5.17 -13.83
CA ILE A 154 23.06 -4.90 -12.57
C ILE A 154 22.76 -6.23 -11.87
N SER A 155 23.12 -6.33 -10.56
CA SER A 155 22.84 -7.51 -9.77
C SER A 155 21.34 -7.59 -9.39
N SER A 156 20.80 -8.79 -9.23
CA SER A 156 19.41 -8.99 -8.78
C SER A 156 19.18 -8.57 -7.34
N ASP A 157 20.23 -8.57 -6.53
CA ASP A 157 20.19 -8.12 -5.13
C ASP A 157 20.47 -6.61 -4.98
N ALA A 158 20.75 -5.89 -6.09
CA ALA A 158 20.93 -4.45 -6.06
C ALA A 158 19.64 -3.74 -5.60
N PRO A 159 19.71 -2.78 -4.65
CA PRO A 159 18.59 -1.96 -4.28
C PRO A 159 17.93 -1.29 -5.49
N ALA A 160 16.61 -1.31 -5.57
CA ALA A 160 15.85 -0.80 -6.71
C ALA A 160 14.81 0.26 -6.32
N VAL A 161 14.19 0.10 -5.15
CA VAL A 161 13.15 1.01 -4.65
C VAL A 161 13.34 1.25 -3.16
N LEU A 162 13.27 2.51 -2.75
CA LEU A 162 13.12 2.93 -1.36
C LEU A 162 11.67 3.36 -1.14
N MET A 163 10.97 2.63 -0.28
CA MET A 163 9.58 2.94 0.06
C MET A 163 9.47 3.29 1.54
N TYR A 164 9.11 4.54 1.83
CA TYR A 164 9.00 5.00 3.20
C TYR A 164 7.69 4.54 3.85
N THR A 165 7.83 3.91 5.01
CA THR A 165 6.69 3.48 5.84
C THR A 165 6.57 4.38 7.05
N SER A 166 5.33 4.68 7.46
CA SER A 166 5.06 5.38 8.72
C SER A 166 5.48 4.47 9.88
N GLY A 167 6.69 4.66 10.35
CA GLY A 167 7.19 3.92 11.50
C GLY A 167 6.36 4.19 12.76
N THR A 168 6.07 3.15 13.52
CA THR A 168 5.39 3.26 14.82
C THR A 168 6.21 4.05 15.88
N THR A 169 7.45 4.42 15.56
CA THR A 169 8.40 5.16 16.43
C THR A 169 8.52 6.64 16.09
N GLY A 170 7.65 7.18 15.24
CA GLY A 170 7.54 8.61 14.94
C GLY A 170 8.14 9.06 13.60
N ARG A 171 9.30 8.56 13.17
CA ARG A 171 9.89 8.93 11.87
C ARG A 171 9.73 7.82 10.82
N PRO A 172 9.41 8.14 9.55
CA PRO A 172 9.32 7.16 8.49
C PRO A 172 10.65 6.42 8.27
N LYS A 173 10.57 5.12 7.90
CA LYS A 173 11.72 4.29 7.59
C LYS A 173 11.67 3.89 6.12
N GLY A 174 12.76 4.04 5.40
CA GLY A 174 12.88 3.66 3.99
C GLY A 174 13.17 2.16 3.84
N ALA A 175 12.16 1.34 3.55
CA ALA A 175 12.33 -0.09 3.29
C ALA A 175 13.07 -0.30 1.96
N ILE A 176 14.12 -1.13 1.97
CA ILE A 176 15.00 -1.39 0.81
C ILE A 176 14.45 -2.58 0.04
N GLN A 177 13.84 -2.32 -1.11
CA GLN A 177 13.45 -3.37 -2.05
C GLN A 177 14.51 -3.49 -3.14
N ASN A 178 15.03 -4.69 -3.34
CA ASN A 178 15.97 -4.95 -4.42
C ASN A 178 15.24 -5.34 -5.73
N GLN A 179 15.98 -5.56 -6.80
CA GLN A 179 15.43 -5.97 -8.09
C GLN A 179 14.66 -7.28 -7.99
N GLU A 180 15.21 -8.27 -7.29
CA GLU A 180 14.62 -9.60 -7.15
C GLU A 180 13.35 -9.61 -6.31
N ASN A 181 13.34 -8.91 -5.14
CA ASN A 181 12.13 -8.73 -4.34
C ASN A 181 10.97 -8.21 -5.21
N SER A 182 11.27 -7.17 -6.00
CA SER A 182 10.30 -6.50 -6.86
C SER A 182 9.77 -7.41 -7.98
N VAL A 183 10.66 -8.11 -8.68
CA VAL A 183 10.29 -9.04 -9.76
C VAL A 183 9.45 -10.20 -9.24
N GLN A 184 9.81 -10.78 -8.08
CA GLN A 184 9.02 -11.87 -7.51
C GLN A 184 7.66 -11.39 -7.01
N ALA A 185 7.57 -10.19 -6.44
CA ALA A 185 6.31 -9.59 -6.06
C ALA A 185 5.37 -9.37 -7.26
N ASP A 186 5.94 -8.94 -8.40
CA ASP A 186 5.19 -8.78 -9.65
C ASP A 186 4.69 -10.16 -10.14
N ARG A 187 5.51 -11.21 -10.13
CA ARG A 187 5.13 -12.58 -10.55
C ARG A 187 4.03 -13.18 -9.69
N ILE A 188 4.14 -13.06 -8.36
CA ILE A 188 3.07 -13.54 -7.46
C ILE A 188 1.77 -12.77 -7.69
N THR A 189 1.85 -11.46 -7.92
CA THR A 189 0.67 -10.65 -8.24
C THR A 189 0.02 -11.10 -9.55
N VAL A 190 0.81 -11.35 -10.60
CA VAL A 190 0.32 -11.92 -11.88
C VAL A 190 -0.43 -13.22 -11.64
N LYS A 191 0.16 -14.15 -10.89
CA LYS A 191 -0.42 -15.46 -10.61
C LYS A 191 -1.71 -15.37 -9.81
N LEU A 192 -1.73 -14.58 -8.73
CA LEU A 192 -2.89 -14.43 -7.86
C LEU A 192 -4.08 -13.76 -8.57
N LEU A 193 -3.81 -12.84 -9.48
CA LEU A 193 -4.86 -12.13 -10.23
C LEU A 193 -5.20 -12.81 -11.56
N ASP A 194 -4.50 -13.91 -11.89
CA ASP A 194 -4.62 -14.58 -13.19
C ASP A 194 -4.59 -13.56 -14.35
N LEU A 195 -3.59 -12.66 -14.30
CA LEU A 195 -3.50 -11.54 -15.25
C LEU A 195 -3.18 -12.03 -16.65
N ILE A 196 -3.96 -11.56 -17.61
CA ILE A 196 -3.81 -11.84 -19.04
C ILE A 196 -3.67 -10.56 -19.84
N SER A 197 -3.10 -10.65 -21.03
CA SER A 197 -2.83 -9.49 -21.88
C SER A 197 -4.08 -8.70 -22.33
N THR A 198 -5.28 -9.28 -22.20
CA THR A 198 -6.54 -8.59 -22.52
C THR A 198 -7.12 -7.82 -21.34
N ASP A 199 -6.51 -7.92 -20.16
CA ASP A 199 -7.00 -7.20 -18.99
C ASP A 199 -6.81 -5.69 -19.10
N ARG A 200 -7.72 -5.00 -18.44
CA ARG A 200 -7.71 -3.56 -18.24
C ARG A 200 -7.79 -3.28 -16.74
N PHE A 201 -6.65 -2.90 -16.17
CA PHE A 201 -6.52 -2.69 -14.73
C PHE A 201 -6.70 -1.21 -14.37
N LEU A 202 -7.67 -0.90 -13.52
CA LEU A 202 -7.80 0.45 -12.95
C LEU A 202 -6.76 0.69 -11.87
N ALA A 203 -5.80 1.57 -12.12
CA ALA A 203 -4.75 1.98 -11.20
C ALA A 203 -5.25 3.02 -10.18
N PHE A 204 -6.20 2.64 -9.35
CA PHE A 204 -6.81 3.52 -8.36
C PHE A 204 -5.90 3.77 -7.14
N MET A 205 -5.13 2.74 -6.74
CA MET A 205 -4.19 2.87 -5.62
C MET A 205 -2.96 3.69 -6.01
N PRO A 206 -2.50 4.62 -5.14
CA PRO A 206 -1.33 5.43 -5.42
C PRO A 206 -0.06 4.60 -5.64
N PHE A 207 0.78 5.00 -6.59
CA PHE A 207 2.05 4.32 -6.89
C PHE A 207 3.11 4.52 -5.79
N PHE A 208 2.97 5.56 -4.97
CA PHE A 208 3.82 5.71 -3.79
C PHE A 208 3.49 4.72 -2.66
N HIS A 209 2.47 3.87 -2.84
CA HIS A 209 2.19 2.73 -1.98
C HIS A 209 2.51 1.42 -2.70
N GLN A 210 3.01 0.45 -1.93
CA GLN A 210 3.37 -0.88 -2.41
C GLN A 210 2.24 -1.52 -3.24
N ALA A 211 1.01 -1.42 -2.76
CA ALA A 211 -0.16 -1.99 -3.43
C ALA A 211 -0.41 -1.41 -4.84
N GLY A 212 -0.11 -0.13 -5.07
CA GLY A 212 -0.24 0.51 -6.37
C GLY A 212 0.89 0.13 -7.31
N LEU A 213 2.14 0.31 -6.86
CA LEU A 213 3.32 0.15 -7.71
C LEU A 213 3.52 -1.29 -8.21
N ILE A 214 3.40 -2.29 -7.32
CA ILE A 214 3.53 -3.71 -7.71
C ILE A 214 2.47 -4.08 -8.75
N ARG A 215 1.21 -3.71 -8.51
CA ARG A 215 0.15 -4.07 -9.44
C ARG A 215 0.31 -3.42 -10.80
N ALA A 216 0.76 -2.16 -10.83
CA ALA A 216 1.07 -1.48 -12.08
C ALA A 216 2.15 -2.24 -12.88
N ARG A 217 3.26 -2.62 -12.24
CA ARG A 217 4.33 -3.40 -12.90
C ARG A 217 3.85 -4.80 -13.31
N ALA A 218 3.12 -5.50 -12.44
CA ALA A 218 2.58 -6.82 -12.73
C ALA A 218 1.66 -6.80 -13.96
N VAL A 219 0.77 -5.82 -14.07
CA VAL A 219 -0.11 -5.61 -15.23
C VAL A 219 0.70 -5.39 -16.50
N LEU A 220 1.67 -4.49 -16.45
CA LEU A 220 2.51 -4.17 -17.59
C LEU A 220 3.41 -5.35 -18.00
N SER A 221 3.82 -6.22 -17.07
CA SER A 221 4.62 -7.41 -17.39
C SER A 221 3.85 -8.44 -18.22
N GLN A 222 2.51 -8.40 -18.22
CA GLN A 222 1.65 -9.34 -18.94
C GLN A 222 1.09 -8.82 -20.27
N GLY A 223 1.48 -7.66 -20.72
CA GLY A 223 0.93 -7.06 -21.95
C GLY A 223 -0.48 -6.52 -21.79
N ALA A 224 -0.97 -6.36 -20.55
CA ALA A 224 -2.28 -5.83 -20.21
C ALA A 224 -2.28 -4.29 -20.21
N THR A 225 -3.45 -3.66 -20.20
CA THR A 225 -3.57 -2.20 -20.18
C THR A 225 -3.75 -1.68 -18.77
N LEU A 226 -2.90 -0.77 -18.35
CA LEU A 226 -3.03 -0.02 -17.12
C LEU A 226 -3.81 1.26 -17.36
N VAL A 227 -4.94 1.45 -16.70
CA VAL A 227 -5.79 2.64 -16.83
C VAL A 227 -5.61 3.52 -15.60
N ILE A 228 -5.01 4.69 -15.78
CA ILE A 228 -4.78 5.68 -14.73
C ILE A 228 -5.96 6.65 -14.72
N PRO A 229 -6.75 6.69 -13.64
CA PRO A 229 -7.93 7.52 -13.61
C PRO A 229 -7.58 9.00 -13.47
N LYS A 230 -8.24 9.86 -14.25
CA LYS A 230 -8.32 11.29 -14.01
C LYS A 230 -9.74 11.60 -13.53
N ASN A 231 -9.87 12.41 -12.48
CA ASN A 231 -11.16 12.89 -11.98
C ASN A 231 -12.17 11.77 -11.61
N VAL A 232 -11.68 10.60 -11.19
CA VAL A 232 -12.54 9.56 -10.65
C VAL A 232 -12.81 9.83 -9.18
N SER A 233 -14.08 9.99 -8.87
CA SER A 233 -14.61 10.15 -7.51
C SER A 233 -15.51 8.97 -7.16
N THR A 234 -15.97 8.97 -5.93
CA THR A 234 -16.99 8.03 -5.47
C THR A 234 -18.28 8.10 -6.28
N ASP A 235 -18.62 9.26 -6.85
CA ASP A 235 -19.90 9.48 -7.52
C ASP A 235 -19.94 8.96 -8.95
N ASN A 236 -18.79 8.82 -9.61
CA ASN A 236 -18.71 8.42 -11.03
C ASN A 236 -17.95 7.10 -11.26
N ILE A 237 -17.59 6.37 -10.22
CA ILE A 237 -16.75 5.18 -10.34
C ILE A 237 -17.40 4.08 -11.20
N VAL A 238 -18.72 3.87 -11.09
CA VAL A 238 -19.45 2.87 -11.89
C VAL A 238 -19.40 3.21 -13.38
N ASP A 239 -19.69 4.48 -13.71
CA ASP A 239 -19.70 4.96 -15.08
C ASP A 239 -18.31 4.85 -15.71
N PHE A 240 -17.25 5.17 -14.92
CA PHE A 240 -15.86 5.01 -15.35
C PHE A 240 -15.48 3.54 -15.60
N LEU A 241 -15.87 2.63 -14.71
CA LEU A 241 -15.59 1.19 -14.88
C LEU A 241 -16.23 0.64 -16.17
N LEU A 242 -17.45 1.06 -16.48
CA LEU A 242 -18.17 0.69 -17.71
C LEU A 242 -17.53 1.30 -18.94
N GLU A 243 -17.30 2.62 -18.96
CA GLU A 243 -16.72 3.34 -20.10
C GLU A 243 -15.35 2.77 -20.47
N LYS A 244 -14.48 2.59 -19.47
CA LYS A 244 -13.12 2.07 -19.67
C LYS A 244 -13.05 0.55 -19.74
N ARG A 245 -14.19 -0.15 -19.60
CA ARG A 245 -14.27 -1.62 -19.66
C ARG A 245 -13.27 -2.30 -18.73
N ILE A 246 -13.23 -1.85 -17.48
CA ILE A 246 -12.27 -2.33 -16.48
C ILE A 246 -12.57 -3.78 -16.10
N THR A 247 -11.55 -4.63 -16.18
CA THR A 247 -11.65 -6.06 -15.86
C THR A 247 -11.15 -6.40 -14.46
N VAL A 248 -10.18 -5.66 -13.97
CA VAL A 248 -9.56 -5.87 -12.65
C VAL A 248 -9.35 -4.53 -11.96
N THR A 249 -9.68 -4.46 -10.68
CA THR A 249 -9.37 -3.27 -9.87
C THR A 249 -9.16 -3.61 -8.39
N MET A 250 -8.46 -2.71 -7.69
CA MET A 250 -8.37 -2.73 -6.24
C MET A 250 -9.10 -1.51 -5.67
N LEU A 251 -10.14 -1.77 -4.90
CA LEU A 251 -10.90 -0.74 -4.19
C LEU A 251 -11.00 -1.10 -2.70
N VAL A 252 -10.50 -0.22 -1.87
CA VAL A 252 -10.63 -0.33 -0.41
C VAL A 252 -11.79 0.52 0.09
N PRO A 253 -12.36 0.25 1.26
CA PRO A 253 -13.35 1.13 1.86
C PRO A 253 -12.84 2.59 1.95
N PRO A 254 -13.69 3.61 1.71
CA PRO A 254 -15.15 3.51 1.44
C PRO A 254 -15.53 3.17 -0.02
N TYR A 255 -14.59 3.22 -0.96
CA TYR A 255 -14.87 3.12 -2.41
C TYR A 255 -15.53 1.79 -2.82
N SER A 256 -15.13 0.67 -2.22
CA SER A 256 -15.77 -0.62 -2.49
C SER A 256 -17.24 -0.67 -2.04
N GLY A 257 -17.57 -0.02 -0.94
CA GLY A 257 -18.96 0.13 -0.48
C GLY A 257 -19.79 0.99 -1.43
N GLN A 258 -19.27 2.16 -1.80
CA GLN A 258 -19.94 3.10 -2.71
C GLN A 258 -20.14 2.54 -4.12
N LEU A 259 -19.19 1.73 -4.62
CA LEU A 259 -19.39 1.00 -5.87
C LEU A 259 -20.64 0.12 -5.81
N ILE A 260 -20.82 -0.62 -4.71
CA ILE A 260 -21.97 -1.49 -4.52
C ILE A 260 -23.25 -0.66 -4.39
N ASP A 261 -23.25 0.43 -3.61
CA ASP A 261 -24.37 1.35 -3.46
C ASP A 261 -24.88 1.84 -4.80
N GLN A 262 -24.00 2.37 -5.64
CA GLN A 262 -24.37 2.86 -6.98
C GLN A 262 -24.87 1.78 -7.92
N CYS A 263 -24.25 0.59 -7.90
CA CYS A 263 -24.73 -0.53 -8.73
C CYS A 263 -26.13 -1.00 -8.33
N GLU A 264 -26.46 -0.97 -7.03
CA GLU A 264 -27.80 -1.31 -6.54
C GLU A 264 -28.83 -0.22 -6.86
N GLU A 265 -28.52 1.05 -6.52
CA GLU A 265 -29.39 2.19 -6.77
C GLU A 265 -29.74 2.38 -8.23
N LYS A 266 -28.75 2.28 -9.13
CA LYS A 266 -28.92 2.42 -10.57
C LYS A 266 -29.37 1.11 -11.25
N ASN A 267 -29.45 -0.01 -10.52
CA ASN A 267 -29.65 -1.37 -11.04
C ASN A 267 -28.69 -1.72 -12.21
N ILE A 268 -27.42 -1.35 -12.06
CA ILE A 268 -26.38 -1.57 -13.07
C ILE A 268 -25.59 -2.84 -12.72
N SER A 269 -25.10 -3.53 -13.76
CA SER A 269 -24.13 -4.62 -13.68
C SER A 269 -22.82 -4.19 -14.36
N LEU A 270 -21.71 -4.78 -13.92
CA LEU A 270 -20.35 -4.55 -14.44
C LEU A 270 -19.88 -5.80 -15.19
N PRO A 271 -20.28 -6.00 -16.45
CA PRO A 271 -20.08 -7.27 -17.18
C PRO A 271 -18.60 -7.57 -17.48
N ASP A 272 -17.76 -6.56 -17.58
CA ASP A 272 -16.34 -6.73 -17.86
C ASP A 272 -15.52 -6.98 -16.57
N LEU A 273 -16.03 -6.60 -15.38
CA LEU A 273 -15.30 -6.73 -14.11
C LEU A 273 -15.21 -8.20 -13.68
N ARG A 274 -14.04 -8.80 -13.80
CA ARG A 274 -13.79 -10.19 -13.41
C ARG A 274 -13.14 -10.38 -12.04
N MET A 275 -12.44 -9.33 -11.52
CA MET A 275 -11.74 -9.39 -10.24
C MET A 275 -11.81 -8.06 -9.49
N LEU A 276 -12.25 -8.12 -8.23
CA LEU A 276 -12.27 -7.00 -7.29
C LEU A 276 -11.41 -7.32 -6.06
N ILE A 277 -10.31 -6.56 -5.88
CA ILE A 277 -9.39 -6.71 -4.76
C ILE A 277 -9.79 -5.73 -3.66
N GLY A 278 -9.71 -6.14 -2.39
CA GLY A 278 -10.00 -5.27 -1.25
C GLY A 278 -11.46 -5.29 -0.79
N GLY A 279 -12.17 -6.34 -1.11
CA GLY A 279 -13.56 -6.55 -0.70
C GLY A 279 -13.77 -6.84 0.79
N SER A 280 -14.96 -7.26 1.14
CA SER A 280 -15.35 -7.66 2.49
C SER A 280 -16.00 -9.05 2.50
N SER A 281 -16.03 -9.70 3.67
CA SER A 281 -16.72 -10.98 3.87
C SER A 281 -18.23 -10.82 4.10
N GLY A 282 -18.77 -9.61 3.90
CA GLY A 282 -20.18 -9.30 4.15
C GLY A 282 -21.12 -9.89 3.09
N LYS A 283 -22.37 -10.22 3.51
CA LYS A 283 -23.41 -10.79 2.64
C LYS A 283 -23.65 -9.94 1.39
N ARG A 284 -23.76 -8.63 1.54
CA ARG A 284 -23.99 -7.67 0.44
C ARG A 284 -22.88 -7.71 -0.62
N PHE A 285 -21.63 -7.82 -0.16
CA PHE A 285 -20.48 -7.93 -1.05
C PHE A 285 -20.49 -9.26 -1.83
N LYS A 286 -20.87 -10.37 -1.16
CA LYS A 286 -21.10 -11.67 -1.82
C LYS A 286 -22.16 -11.59 -2.91
N GLU A 287 -23.31 -10.97 -2.63
CA GLU A 287 -24.40 -10.78 -3.59
C GLU A 287 -23.95 -9.97 -4.80
N PHE A 288 -23.19 -8.89 -4.58
CA PHE A 288 -22.58 -8.08 -5.65
C PHE A 288 -21.66 -8.91 -6.55
N CYS A 289 -20.72 -9.65 -5.97
CA CYS A 289 -19.80 -10.49 -6.74
C CYS A 289 -20.54 -11.58 -7.53
N THR A 290 -21.55 -12.20 -6.93
CA THR A 290 -22.39 -13.22 -7.60
C THR A 290 -23.17 -12.65 -8.77
N LYS A 291 -23.82 -11.48 -8.59
CA LYS A 291 -24.58 -10.78 -9.65
C LYS A 291 -23.69 -10.41 -10.83
N ASN A 292 -22.47 -9.92 -10.55
CA ASN A 292 -21.52 -9.46 -11.58
C ASN A 292 -20.61 -10.58 -12.11
N LYS A 293 -20.70 -11.80 -11.59
CA LYS A 293 -19.80 -12.93 -11.89
C LYS A 293 -18.33 -12.57 -11.72
N CYS A 294 -18.01 -11.69 -10.79
CA CYS A 294 -16.65 -11.30 -10.51
C CYS A 294 -16.10 -12.06 -9.30
N GLN A 295 -14.82 -12.39 -9.35
CA GLN A 295 -14.09 -12.90 -8.21
C GLN A 295 -13.76 -11.78 -7.25
N SER A 296 -13.67 -12.09 -5.96
CA SER A 296 -13.13 -11.18 -4.96
C SER A 296 -11.89 -11.76 -4.31
N MET A 297 -10.96 -10.88 -3.96
CA MET A 297 -9.75 -11.24 -3.24
C MET A 297 -9.52 -10.28 -2.08
N MET A 298 -9.37 -10.81 -0.88
CA MET A 298 -8.81 -10.07 0.25
C MET A 298 -7.37 -10.51 0.48
N VAL A 299 -6.54 -9.60 0.95
CA VAL A 299 -5.10 -9.82 1.09
C VAL A 299 -4.59 -9.22 2.40
N TYR A 300 -3.55 -9.85 2.95
CA TYR A 300 -2.74 -9.28 4.01
C TYR A 300 -1.28 -9.24 3.56
N GLY A 301 -0.62 -8.14 3.88
CA GLY A 301 0.78 -7.92 3.56
C GLY A 301 1.25 -6.55 4.01
N GLN A 302 2.52 -6.28 3.80
CA GLN A 302 3.16 -5.02 4.19
C GLN A 302 4.32 -4.67 3.26
N THR A 303 4.82 -3.45 3.39
CA THR A 303 5.92 -2.95 2.56
C THR A 303 7.18 -3.78 2.73
N GLU A 304 7.45 -4.25 3.94
CA GLU A 304 8.64 -5.00 4.32
C GLU A 304 8.70 -6.42 3.72
N VAL A 305 7.58 -6.96 3.23
CA VAL A 305 7.56 -8.22 2.45
C VAL A 305 7.38 -7.98 0.95
N THR A 306 7.59 -6.77 0.50
CA THR A 306 7.39 -6.35 -0.88
C THR A 306 6.04 -6.88 -1.41
N GLY A 307 4.96 -6.66 -0.65
CA GLY A 307 3.59 -7.01 -1.06
C GLY A 307 2.84 -7.94 -0.10
N LEU A 308 2.49 -9.13 -0.57
CA LEU A 308 1.49 -9.99 0.05
C LEU A 308 2.11 -11.14 0.85
N ILE A 309 1.55 -11.43 2.04
CA ILE A 309 1.83 -12.64 2.83
C ILE A 309 0.74 -13.67 2.60
N THR A 310 -0.54 -13.24 2.65
CA THR A 310 -1.69 -14.13 2.46
C THR A 310 -2.71 -13.55 1.48
N ALA A 311 -3.52 -14.46 0.91
CA ALA A 311 -4.67 -14.11 0.09
C ALA A 311 -5.84 -15.07 0.35
N ILE A 312 -7.07 -14.58 0.23
CA ILE A 312 -8.31 -15.36 0.34
C ILE A 312 -9.29 -14.92 -0.74
N PHE A 313 -9.97 -15.88 -1.34
CA PHE A 313 -10.88 -15.66 -2.46
C PHE A 313 -12.31 -16.08 -2.13
N ASN A 314 -13.29 -15.43 -2.74
CA ASN A 314 -14.71 -15.82 -2.84
C ASN A 314 -15.28 -16.53 -1.61
N GLU A 315 -15.69 -17.82 -1.81
CA GLU A 315 -16.37 -18.64 -0.80
C GLU A 315 -15.59 -18.74 0.49
N ASP A 316 -14.29 -18.99 0.42
CA ASP A 316 -13.44 -19.07 1.61
C ASP A 316 -13.51 -17.77 2.43
N ALA A 317 -13.50 -16.60 1.76
CA ALA A 317 -13.62 -15.30 2.43
C ALA A 317 -15.00 -15.13 3.10
N TRP A 318 -16.05 -15.68 2.49
CA TRP A 318 -17.42 -15.56 3.01
C TRP A 318 -17.72 -16.54 4.14
N GLU A 319 -17.14 -17.74 4.10
CA GLU A 319 -17.30 -18.76 5.13
C GLU A 319 -16.42 -18.50 6.35
N ARG A 320 -15.21 -17.98 6.14
CA ARG A 320 -14.20 -17.76 7.17
C ARG A 320 -14.09 -16.28 7.56
N LYS A 321 -15.16 -15.75 8.15
CA LYS A 321 -15.22 -14.35 8.57
C LYS A 321 -14.04 -13.96 9.44
N GLY A 322 -13.37 -12.86 9.06
CA GLY A 322 -12.21 -12.31 9.76
C GLY A 322 -10.88 -12.95 9.38
N SER A 323 -10.86 -14.01 8.56
CA SER A 323 -9.63 -14.52 7.98
C SER A 323 -9.11 -13.58 6.88
N VAL A 324 -7.78 -13.46 6.80
CA VAL A 324 -7.06 -12.77 5.73
C VAL A 324 -6.40 -13.77 4.76
N GLY A 325 -6.74 -15.06 4.88
CA GLY A 325 -6.40 -16.09 3.91
C GLY A 325 -5.25 -17.00 4.30
N LYS A 326 -4.80 -17.76 3.31
CA LYS A 326 -3.66 -18.67 3.41
C LYS A 326 -2.42 -17.98 2.85
N VAL A 327 -1.26 -18.44 3.31
CA VAL A 327 0.04 -17.99 2.81
C VAL A 327 0.13 -18.19 1.30
N VAL A 328 0.65 -17.16 0.61
CA VAL A 328 0.84 -17.23 -0.85
C VAL A 328 2.06 -18.11 -1.17
N GLU A 329 2.12 -18.63 -2.40
CA GLU A 329 3.29 -19.37 -2.89
C GLU A 329 4.54 -18.50 -2.74
N ASP A 330 5.69 -19.05 -2.53
CA ASP A 330 6.97 -18.36 -2.29
C ASP A 330 7.12 -17.69 -0.90
N MET A 331 6.13 -17.85 0.00
CA MET A 331 6.16 -17.30 1.35
C MET A 331 6.06 -18.44 2.37
N GLU A 332 6.92 -18.42 3.35
CA GLU A 332 6.76 -19.19 4.57
C GLU A 332 6.22 -18.27 5.67
N MET A 333 5.32 -18.79 6.51
CA MET A 333 4.72 -18.03 7.60
C MET A 333 4.59 -18.91 8.85
N GLU A 334 4.97 -18.36 9.99
CA GLU A 334 4.81 -18.99 11.30
C GLU A 334 4.18 -17.99 12.29
N ILE A 335 3.65 -18.51 13.37
CA ILE A 335 3.21 -17.72 14.52
C ILE A 335 4.15 -18.00 15.68
N TRP A 336 4.82 -16.98 16.22
CA TRP A 336 5.80 -17.13 17.29
C TRP A 336 5.34 -16.52 18.60
N ASP A 337 5.77 -17.16 19.72
CA ASP A 337 5.64 -16.58 21.06
C ASP A 337 6.70 -15.50 21.32
N GLU A 338 6.67 -14.93 22.54
CA GLU A 338 7.65 -13.91 22.94
C GLU A 338 9.09 -14.47 23.13
N ASP A 339 9.22 -15.78 23.31
CA ASP A 339 10.50 -16.47 23.46
C ASP A 339 11.11 -16.92 22.10
N GLY A 340 10.40 -16.68 20.99
CA GLY A 340 10.85 -17.00 19.63
C GLY A 340 10.62 -18.46 19.23
N ASN A 341 9.64 -19.12 19.83
CA ASN A 341 9.23 -20.47 19.47
C ASN A 341 7.99 -20.46 18.59
N ALA A 342 7.96 -21.32 17.59
CA ALA A 342 6.78 -21.51 16.74
C ALA A 342 5.62 -22.11 17.52
N LEU A 343 4.45 -21.52 17.39
CA LEU A 343 3.22 -21.91 18.07
C LEU A 343 2.39 -22.85 17.20
N LYS A 344 1.58 -23.69 17.85
CA LYS A 344 0.62 -24.58 17.17
C LYS A 344 -0.61 -23.79 16.67
N ALA A 345 -1.33 -24.41 15.72
CA ALA A 345 -2.61 -23.88 15.23
C ALA A 345 -3.55 -23.52 16.39
N GLY A 346 -4.26 -22.39 16.23
CA GLY A 346 -5.17 -21.81 17.22
C GLY A 346 -4.51 -20.88 18.24
N ALA A 347 -3.20 -20.98 18.47
CA ALA A 347 -2.49 -20.09 19.39
C ALA A 347 -2.22 -18.70 18.75
N THR A 348 -2.23 -17.67 19.58
CA THR A 348 -1.97 -16.28 19.17
C THR A 348 -0.53 -15.91 19.46
N GLY A 349 0.15 -15.30 18.48
CA GLY A 349 1.51 -14.81 18.59
C GLY A 349 1.87 -13.86 17.48
N GLU A 350 3.13 -13.50 17.35
CA GLU A 350 3.62 -12.66 16.27
C GLU A 350 3.66 -13.41 14.95
N ILE A 351 3.13 -12.78 13.89
CA ILE A 351 3.23 -13.31 12.52
C ILE A 351 4.66 -13.12 12.04
N MET A 352 5.33 -14.23 11.75
CA MET A 352 6.67 -14.25 11.18
C MET A 352 6.57 -14.58 9.70
N ALA A 353 7.38 -13.92 8.88
CA ALA A 353 7.42 -14.14 7.44
C ALA A 353 8.84 -14.46 6.96
N LYS A 354 8.96 -15.39 5.99
CA LYS A 354 10.23 -15.69 5.34
C LYS A 354 10.00 -15.89 3.85
N SER A 355 10.68 -15.10 3.04
CA SER A 355 10.60 -15.14 1.58
C SER A 355 11.75 -14.35 0.97
N ILE A 356 12.10 -14.67 -0.27
CA ILE A 356 12.97 -13.85 -1.11
C ILE A 356 12.42 -12.43 -1.32
N ARG A 357 11.12 -12.21 -1.10
CA ARG A 357 10.47 -10.88 -1.20
C ARG A 357 10.65 -10.00 0.03
N CYS A 358 11.13 -10.54 1.15
CA CYS A 358 11.40 -9.73 2.35
C CYS A 358 12.54 -8.77 2.09
N VAL A 359 12.37 -7.50 2.50
CA VAL A 359 13.38 -6.46 2.30
C VAL A 359 14.66 -6.75 3.07
N SER A 360 15.80 -6.27 2.59
CA SER A 360 17.09 -6.48 3.29
C SER A 360 17.22 -5.66 4.58
N GLY A 361 16.35 -4.66 4.79
CA GLY A 361 16.35 -3.78 5.94
C GLY A 361 15.83 -2.40 5.62
N TYR A 362 16.21 -1.42 6.43
CA TYR A 362 15.85 -0.01 6.28
C TYR A 362 17.06 0.85 5.96
N TRP A 363 16.90 1.75 4.99
CA TRP A 363 17.96 2.64 4.53
C TRP A 363 18.45 3.57 5.65
N ASN A 364 19.77 3.64 5.83
CA ASN A 364 20.43 4.44 6.87
C ASN A 364 19.86 4.21 8.28
N ASN A 365 19.35 3.00 8.59
CA ASN A 365 18.81 2.66 9.90
C ASN A 365 19.23 1.24 10.30
N LYS A 366 20.46 1.12 10.80
CA LYS A 366 21.06 -0.16 11.17
C LYS A 366 20.29 -0.85 12.29
N GLU A 367 19.93 -0.13 13.36
CA GLU A 367 19.22 -0.68 14.52
C GLU A 367 17.86 -1.28 14.10
N ALA A 368 17.08 -0.54 13.31
CA ALA A 368 15.80 -1.05 12.81
C ALA A 368 15.98 -2.24 11.86
N SER A 369 17.04 -2.26 11.06
CA SER A 369 17.35 -3.37 10.16
C SER A 369 17.75 -4.64 10.92
N GLU A 370 18.60 -4.52 11.96
CA GLU A 370 18.99 -5.64 12.80
C GLU A 370 17.81 -6.21 13.60
N SER A 371 16.90 -5.35 14.05
CA SER A 371 15.70 -5.77 14.79
C SER A 371 14.58 -6.34 13.90
N LEU A 372 14.71 -6.24 12.57
CA LEU A 372 13.70 -6.74 11.63
C LEU A 372 13.71 -8.26 11.53
N TYR A 373 14.83 -8.91 11.83
CA TYR A 373 15.03 -10.35 11.65
C TYR A 373 15.46 -11.04 12.92
N THR A 374 14.91 -12.23 13.13
CA THR A 374 15.48 -13.24 14.03
C THR A 374 15.79 -14.49 13.19
N ARG A 375 17.06 -14.86 13.09
CA ARG A 375 17.54 -15.88 12.12
C ARG A 375 17.18 -15.43 10.69
N GLU A 376 16.42 -16.23 9.95
CA GLU A 376 15.93 -15.92 8.58
C GLU A 376 14.48 -15.43 8.55
N TRP A 377 13.84 -15.28 9.72
CA TRP A 377 12.44 -14.90 9.84
C TRP A 377 12.30 -13.41 10.10
N MET A 378 11.50 -12.77 9.30
CA MET A 378 11.18 -11.34 9.44
C MET A 378 10.03 -11.17 10.44
N HIS A 379 10.23 -10.28 11.39
CA HIS A 379 9.20 -9.79 12.29
C HIS A 379 8.22 -8.87 11.56
N THR A 380 6.95 -9.25 11.45
CA THR A 380 5.94 -8.36 10.86
C THR A 380 5.50 -7.26 11.81
N GLY A 381 5.68 -7.47 13.12
CA GLY A 381 5.14 -6.62 14.16
C GLY A 381 3.61 -6.72 14.29
N ASP A 382 3.00 -7.68 13.62
CA ASP A 382 1.58 -7.96 13.64
C ASP A 382 1.31 -9.26 14.41
N LEU A 383 0.21 -9.28 15.17
CA LEU A 383 -0.24 -10.45 15.92
C LEU A 383 -1.34 -11.15 15.13
N GLY A 384 -1.28 -12.48 15.13
CA GLY A 384 -2.26 -13.32 14.45
C GLY A 384 -2.34 -14.71 15.04
N ARG A 385 -3.25 -15.49 14.50
CA ARG A 385 -3.35 -16.94 14.73
C ARG A 385 -3.68 -17.65 13.42
N VAL A 386 -3.22 -18.87 13.27
CA VAL A 386 -3.54 -19.73 12.13
C VAL A 386 -4.42 -20.87 12.62
N ASP A 387 -5.49 -21.18 11.89
CA ASP A 387 -6.34 -22.33 12.20
C ASP A 387 -5.74 -23.65 11.69
N GLU A 388 -6.40 -24.77 11.99
CA GLU A 388 -5.93 -26.12 11.59
C GLU A 388 -5.89 -26.33 10.07
N GLU A 389 -6.63 -25.51 9.32
CA GLU A 389 -6.65 -25.53 7.85
C GLU A 389 -5.63 -24.59 7.22
N GLY A 390 -4.88 -23.81 8.01
CA GLY A 390 -3.84 -22.89 7.56
C GLY A 390 -4.33 -21.48 7.21
N PHE A 391 -5.55 -21.09 7.60
CA PHE A 391 -6.04 -19.73 7.41
C PHE A 391 -5.56 -18.81 8.53
N LEU A 392 -4.98 -17.66 8.12
CA LEU A 392 -4.54 -16.61 9.03
C LEU A 392 -5.70 -15.72 9.44
N TYR A 393 -5.77 -15.43 10.72
CA TYR A 393 -6.63 -14.41 11.33
C TYR A 393 -5.73 -13.33 11.92
N PHE A 394 -5.74 -12.15 11.31
CA PHE A 394 -5.08 -10.98 11.86
C PHE A 394 -5.80 -10.51 13.12
N ILE A 395 -5.05 -10.25 14.20
CA ILE A 395 -5.61 -9.89 15.49
C ILE A 395 -5.36 -8.42 15.80
N ASN A 396 -4.10 -7.98 15.76
CA ASN A 396 -3.73 -6.60 16.04
C ASN A 396 -2.26 -6.32 15.69
N ARG A 397 -1.85 -5.05 15.78
CA ARG A 397 -0.43 -4.71 15.81
C ARG A 397 0.15 -4.94 17.20
N LYS A 398 1.33 -5.56 17.28
CA LYS A 398 2.03 -5.85 18.55
C LYS A 398 2.23 -4.58 19.40
N LYS A 399 2.54 -3.46 18.74
CA LYS A 399 2.73 -2.15 19.41
C LYS A 399 1.43 -1.42 19.79
N GLU A 400 0.30 -1.90 19.31
CA GLU A 400 -1.03 -1.34 19.63
C GLU A 400 -1.76 -2.16 20.69
N LEU A 401 -1.14 -3.21 21.19
CA LEU A 401 -1.66 -4.01 22.28
C LEU A 401 -1.72 -3.16 23.56
N ILE A 402 -2.90 -3.06 24.14
CA ILE A 402 -3.12 -2.31 25.39
C ILE A 402 -2.82 -3.24 26.56
N LYS A 403 -1.85 -2.86 27.40
CA LYS A 403 -1.48 -3.61 28.61
C LYS A 403 -2.17 -2.99 29.83
N THR A 404 -3.34 -3.52 30.19
CA THR A 404 -4.17 -2.96 31.26
C THR A 404 -4.28 -3.91 32.46
N GLY A 405 -3.77 -3.52 33.64
CA GLY A 405 -3.86 -4.33 34.85
C GLY A 405 -3.18 -5.71 34.75
N GLY A 406 -2.15 -5.83 33.91
CA GLY A 406 -1.47 -7.10 33.65
C GLY A 406 -2.11 -7.97 32.57
N GLU A 407 -3.25 -7.55 32.01
CA GLU A 407 -3.97 -8.23 30.95
C GLU A 407 -3.74 -7.55 29.60
N ASN A 408 -3.76 -8.35 28.52
CA ASN A 408 -3.63 -7.89 27.14
C ASN A 408 -5.01 -7.62 26.53
N VAL A 409 -5.23 -6.39 26.03
CA VAL A 409 -6.45 -6.03 25.33
C VAL A 409 -6.10 -5.66 23.88
N TYR A 410 -6.76 -6.33 22.94
CA TYR A 410 -6.63 -6.08 21.53
C TYR A 410 -7.67 -5.04 21.08
N PRO A 411 -7.26 -3.82 20.66
CA PRO A 411 -8.19 -2.77 20.25
C PRO A 411 -9.25 -3.24 19.26
N ILE A 412 -8.83 -3.94 18.21
CA ILE A 412 -9.73 -4.46 17.16
C ILE A 412 -10.84 -5.36 17.71
N GLU A 413 -10.58 -6.19 18.72
CA GLU A 413 -11.60 -7.03 19.36
C GLU A 413 -12.70 -6.17 19.99
N VAL A 414 -12.27 -5.12 20.70
CA VAL A 414 -13.17 -4.19 21.36
C VAL A 414 -13.94 -3.33 20.35
N GLU A 415 -13.26 -2.83 19.33
CA GLU A 415 -13.82 -2.06 18.21
C GLU A 415 -14.91 -2.86 17.48
N ASN A 416 -14.67 -4.12 17.16
CA ASN A 416 -15.63 -4.99 16.50
C ASN A 416 -16.91 -5.20 17.31
N VAL A 417 -16.82 -5.25 18.62
CA VAL A 417 -18.02 -5.32 19.49
C VAL A 417 -18.76 -4.00 19.48
N ILE A 418 -18.05 -2.88 19.64
CA ILE A 418 -18.63 -1.54 19.72
C ILE A 418 -19.28 -1.11 18.40
N LEU A 419 -18.72 -1.46 17.26
CA LEU A 419 -19.30 -1.19 15.91
C LEU A 419 -20.68 -1.81 15.71
N ASN A 420 -21.04 -2.85 16.48
CA ASN A 420 -22.39 -3.40 16.45
C ASN A 420 -23.41 -2.60 17.29
N HIS A 421 -23.00 -1.53 17.97
CA HIS A 421 -23.93 -0.65 18.69
C HIS A 421 -24.75 0.17 17.68
N PRO A 422 -26.09 0.26 17.81
CA PRO A 422 -26.98 0.89 16.82
C PRO A 422 -26.58 2.30 16.43
N ASN A 423 -26.11 3.08 17.42
CA ASN A 423 -25.77 4.50 17.26
C ASN A 423 -24.28 4.78 16.97
N VAL A 424 -23.42 3.76 16.85
CA VAL A 424 -22.00 3.96 16.49
C VAL A 424 -21.84 3.93 14.98
N LYS A 425 -21.18 4.96 14.44
CA LYS A 425 -20.79 5.08 13.03
C LYS A 425 -19.33 4.64 12.81
N ASP A 426 -18.44 5.06 13.72
CA ASP A 426 -17.01 4.75 13.68
C ASP A 426 -16.45 4.68 15.10
N VAL A 427 -15.36 3.90 15.30
CA VAL A 427 -14.73 3.74 16.61
C VAL A 427 -13.25 3.47 16.51
N ILE A 428 -12.50 4.02 17.44
CA ILE A 428 -11.10 3.67 17.68
C ILE A 428 -10.94 3.36 19.16
N VAL A 429 -10.28 2.25 19.45
CA VAL A 429 -9.90 1.86 20.81
C VAL A 429 -8.39 2.01 20.95
N MET A 430 -7.97 2.62 22.05
CA MET A 430 -6.56 2.88 22.32
C MET A 430 -6.24 2.81 23.82
N GLY A 431 -4.98 2.51 24.13
CA GLY A 431 -4.46 2.62 25.50
C GLY A 431 -4.09 4.06 25.81
N MET A 432 -4.47 4.55 26.96
CA MET A 432 -3.97 5.80 27.53
C MET A 432 -3.28 5.52 28.87
N LEU A 433 -2.16 6.17 29.14
CA LEU A 433 -1.43 5.98 30.38
C LEU A 433 -2.33 6.24 31.61
N ASP A 434 -2.34 5.31 32.54
CA ASP A 434 -3.11 5.35 33.77
C ASP A 434 -2.29 4.87 34.97
N LYS A 435 -2.39 5.59 36.09
CA LYS A 435 -1.60 5.28 37.32
C LYS A 435 -1.99 3.97 37.98
N THR A 436 -3.22 3.51 37.75
CA THR A 436 -3.78 2.30 38.40
C THR A 436 -3.61 1.08 37.52
N TRP A 437 -3.82 1.23 36.21
CA TRP A 437 -3.92 0.13 35.26
C TRP A 437 -2.65 -0.02 34.38
N GLY A 438 -1.70 0.91 34.47
CA GLY A 438 -0.59 1.04 33.50
C GLY A 438 -1.10 1.72 32.22
N GLU A 439 -2.01 1.04 31.50
CA GLU A 439 -2.80 1.63 30.43
C GLU A 439 -4.28 1.42 30.69
N MET A 440 -5.08 2.43 30.41
CA MET A 440 -6.54 2.39 30.46
C MET A 440 -7.10 2.22 29.06
N VAL A 441 -8.03 1.29 28.89
CA VAL A 441 -8.74 1.11 27.60
C VAL A 441 -9.70 2.28 27.42
N VAL A 442 -9.52 3.02 26.33
CA VAL A 442 -10.33 4.20 25.95
C VAL A 442 -10.97 3.96 24.59
N ALA A 443 -12.26 4.26 24.46
CA ALA A 443 -12.96 4.26 23.18
C ALA A 443 -13.23 5.68 22.70
N VAL A 444 -12.89 5.98 21.46
CA VAL A 444 -13.22 7.23 20.77
C VAL A 444 -14.25 6.90 19.70
N LEU A 445 -15.42 7.50 19.78
CA LEU A 445 -16.60 7.17 18.99
C LEU A 445 -17.01 8.31 18.07
N VAL A 446 -17.49 7.98 16.89
CA VAL A 446 -18.34 8.84 16.06
C VAL A 446 -19.74 8.24 16.07
N THR A 447 -20.73 9.03 16.46
CA THR A 447 -22.13 8.61 16.51
C THR A 447 -22.89 9.00 15.25
N LYS A 448 -24.00 8.30 14.94
CA LYS A 448 -24.80 8.52 13.72
C LYS A 448 -25.66 9.77 13.77
N ASP A 449 -26.13 10.13 14.97
CA ASP A 449 -27.11 11.20 15.22
C ASP A 449 -26.54 12.35 16.06
N ASN A 450 -25.24 12.36 16.32
CA ASN A 450 -24.54 13.28 17.22
C ASN A 450 -25.01 13.21 18.68
N GLU A 451 -25.83 12.23 19.04
CA GLU A 451 -26.15 11.96 20.45
C GLU A 451 -24.97 11.22 21.10
N GLY A 452 -24.50 11.75 22.21
CA GLY A 452 -23.35 11.18 22.91
C GLY A 452 -23.68 9.82 23.51
N ILE A 453 -22.72 8.89 23.46
CA ILE A 453 -22.77 7.61 24.20
C ILE A 453 -21.99 7.78 25.49
N THR A 454 -22.60 7.53 26.64
CA THR A 454 -21.93 7.63 27.95
C THR A 454 -21.09 6.39 28.25
N ASN A 455 -20.15 6.51 29.21
CA ASN A 455 -19.41 5.36 29.73
C ASN A 455 -20.31 4.24 30.25
N ALA A 456 -21.45 4.61 30.88
CA ALA A 456 -22.41 3.66 31.42
C ALA A 456 -23.12 2.89 30.31
N ASP A 457 -23.57 3.59 29.25
CA ASP A 457 -24.26 2.98 28.09
C ASP A 457 -23.34 2.00 27.37
N LEU A 458 -22.10 2.42 27.08
CA LEU A 458 -21.14 1.55 26.40
C LEU A 458 -20.76 0.35 27.26
N LYS A 459 -20.57 0.53 28.57
CA LYS A 459 -20.32 -0.55 29.52
C LYS A 459 -21.46 -1.57 29.55
N GLN A 460 -22.70 -1.10 29.59
CA GLN A 460 -23.88 -1.96 29.53
C GLN A 460 -23.96 -2.71 28.20
N PHE A 461 -23.71 -2.05 27.11
CA PHE A 461 -23.71 -2.68 25.77
C PHE A 461 -22.65 -3.77 25.61
N CYS A 462 -21.46 -3.56 26.15
CA CYS A 462 -20.35 -4.50 26.09
C CYS A 462 -20.44 -5.64 27.12
N ALA A 463 -21.27 -5.49 28.14
CA ALA A 463 -21.46 -6.51 29.17
C ALA A 463 -21.94 -7.84 28.56
N GLY A 464 -21.33 -8.95 28.98
CA GLY A 464 -21.60 -10.28 28.42
C GLY A 464 -21.03 -10.54 27.00
N LYS A 465 -20.49 -9.51 26.34
CA LYS A 465 -19.84 -9.63 25.02
C LYS A 465 -18.32 -9.53 25.13
N LEU A 466 -17.82 -8.80 26.13
CA LEU A 466 -16.40 -8.63 26.43
C LEU A 466 -16.12 -8.95 27.91
N SER A 467 -14.91 -9.46 28.16
CA SER A 467 -14.41 -9.57 29.53
C SER A 467 -14.28 -8.21 30.19
N GLY A 468 -14.48 -8.11 31.49
CA GLY A 468 -14.58 -6.82 32.19
C GLY A 468 -13.36 -5.91 32.04
N TYR A 469 -12.16 -6.48 31.94
CA TYR A 469 -10.92 -5.72 31.73
C TYR A 469 -10.80 -5.14 30.29
N LYS A 470 -11.48 -5.73 29.31
CA LYS A 470 -11.52 -5.26 27.91
C LYS A 470 -12.51 -4.11 27.70
N ILE A 471 -13.48 -3.95 28.58
CA ILE A 471 -14.50 -2.90 28.45
C ILE A 471 -13.84 -1.53 28.64
N PRO A 472 -14.02 -0.59 27.70
CA PRO A 472 -13.47 0.76 27.82
C PRO A 472 -13.87 1.42 29.14
N LYS A 473 -12.90 1.98 29.83
CA LYS A 473 -13.09 2.73 31.08
C LYS A 473 -13.50 4.17 30.81
N LYS A 474 -13.16 4.69 29.65
CA LYS A 474 -13.46 6.06 29.23
C LYS A 474 -13.95 6.05 27.78
N VAL A 475 -14.96 6.88 27.52
CA VAL A 475 -15.56 7.06 26.20
C VAL A 475 -15.48 8.53 25.83
N HIS A 476 -15.05 8.81 24.61
CA HIS A 476 -15.07 10.14 24.03
C HIS A 476 -15.87 10.09 22.72
N CYS A 477 -16.86 10.97 22.59
CA CYS A 477 -17.57 11.18 21.34
C CYS A 477 -16.98 12.39 20.63
N ILE A 478 -16.65 12.24 19.35
CA ILE A 478 -16.11 13.28 18.49
C ILE A 478 -16.88 13.31 17.15
N GLU A 479 -16.78 14.41 16.41
CA GLU A 479 -17.47 14.55 15.13
C GLU A 479 -16.87 13.65 14.05
N GLU A 480 -15.53 13.52 14.02
CA GLU A 480 -14.80 12.73 13.05
C GLU A 480 -13.50 12.19 13.65
N ILE A 481 -13.16 10.93 13.36
CA ILE A 481 -11.87 10.35 13.73
C ILE A 481 -10.79 10.93 12.81
N PRO A 482 -9.80 11.67 13.36
CA PRO A 482 -8.69 12.15 12.56
C PRO A 482 -7.90 10.99 11.97
N ARG A 483 -7.70 11.04 10.66
CA ARG A 483 -6.98 10.01 9.93
C ARG A 483 -5.75 10.59 9.26
N ASN A 484 -4.70 9.79 9.18
CA ASN A 484 -3.53 10.16 8.41
C ASN A 484 -3.82 10.05 6.89
N HIS A 485 -2.87 10.47 6.08
CA HIS A 485 -2.95 10.44 4.62
C HIS A 485 -3.16 9.05 4.01
N THR A 486 -2.95 7.97 4.76
CA THR A 486 -3.24 6.59 4.33
C THR A 486 -4.65 6.13 4.69
N GLY A 487 -5.47 7.00 5.29
CA GLY A 487 -6.79 6.67 5.81
C GLY A 487 -6.77 5.97 7.18
N LYS A 488 -5.58 5.73 7.75
CA LYS A 488 -5.44 5.13 9.09
C LYS A 488 -5.69 6.17 10.18
N PRO A 489 -6.30 5.80 11.32
CA PRO A 489 -6.48 6.70 12.45
C PRO A 489 -5.17 7.32 12.93
N ASN A 490 -5.17 8.62 13.16
CA ASN A 490 -4.03 9.34 13.73
C ASN A 490 -4.11 9.30 15.26
N LYS A 491 -3.56 8.24 15.86
CA LYS A 491 -3.61 8.03 17.32
C LYS A 491 -2.83 9.07 18.10
N LEU A 492 -1.79 9.69 17.52
CA LEU A 492 -1.05 10.78 18.16
C LEU A 492 -1.94 12.00 18.35
N LEU A 493 -2.58 12.45 17.28
CA LEU A 493 -3.51 13.57 17.34
C LEU A 493 -4.71 13.28 18.25
N LEU A 494 -5.23 12.03 18.23
CA LEU A 494 -6.27 11.61 19.16
C LEU A 494 -5.80 11.71 20.61
N THR A 495 -4.58 11.28 20.93
CA THR A 495 -4.02 11.41 22.28
C THR A 495 -3.93 12.87 22.71
N GLU A 496 -3.46 13.77 21.85
CA GLU A 496 -3.37 15.20 22.11
C GLU A 496 -4.76 15.84 22.33
N LEU A 497 -5.79 15.40 21.58
CA LEU A 497 -7.16 15.91 21.72
C LEU A 497 -7.86 15.42 23.01
N LEU A 498 -7.38 14.33 23.61
CA LEU A 498 -8.02 13.68 24.76
C LEU A 498 -7.29 13.92 26.10
N THR A 499 -6.09 14.50 26.08
CA THR A 499 -5.31 14.90 27.25
C THR A 499 -5.49 16.37 27.58
#